data_380e9f4f000f536f0ade79aa4b932d67
#
_entry.id   380e9f4f000f536f0ade79aa4b932d67
#
_cell.length_a   1.000
_cell.length_b   1.000
_cell.length_c   1.000
_cell.angle_alpha   90.00
_cell.angle_beta   90.00
_cell.angle_gamma   90.00
#
_symmetry.space_group_name_H-M   'P 1'
#
loop_
_entity.id
_entity.type
_entity.pdbx_description
1 polymer ?
#
loop_
_entity_poly.entity_id
_entity_poly.type
_entity_poly.pdbx_seq_one_letter_code
_entity_poly.pdbx_strand_id
1 'polypeptide(L)'
;MDNFFDVLIIGAGPIGLACGIEAQKAGYSHIILEKGCLVNSLYNYPVNMTFFSSSERLEIGDTPFVTTLPKPKRAEALEYYRRIDGKFNLNTHLFEEVLTVQKEAELFYIKSSKAQYIAKTVIVATGFYDIPMMLNIPGEELPKVSHYYQDPHYYANQHVLVVGASNSSVDAALETYRKGAKVTLVVRGKEISPRVKY
;
A
#
# COMPACT_ATOMS: atom_id res chain seq x y z
N MET A 1 17.70 11.93 23.55
CA MET A 1 16.26 12.25 23.65
C MET A 1 15.48 11.01 23.44
N ASP A 2 14.49 10.87 24.22
CA ASP A 2 13.89 9.59 24.52
C ASP A 2 13.02 9.12 23.37
N ASN A 3 13.51 8.12 22.61
CA ASN A 3 12.75 7.38 21.61
C ASN A 3 11.71 6.49 22.32
N PHE A 4 11.01 7.06 23.32
CA PHE A 4 9.97 6.39 24.09
C PHE A 4 8.61 6.98 23.73
N PHE A 5 7.69 6.11 23.32
CA PHE A 5 6.34 6.49 22.88
C PHE A 5 5.27 5.63 23.55
N ASP A 6 4.08 6.18 23.71
CA ASP A 6 2.92 5.39 24.13
C ASP A 6 2.52 4.40 23.03
N VAL A 7 2.57 4.86 21.76
CA VAL A 7 2.19 4.06 20.60
C VAL A 7 3.22 4.19 19.47
N LEU A 8 3.76 3.06 19.02
CA LEU A 8 4.56 2.98 17.79
C LEU A 8 3.75 2.26 16.72
N ILE A 9 3.64 2.88 15.55
CA ILE A 9 2.86 2.37 14.42
C ILE A 9 3.82 1.98 13.30
N ILE A 10 3.70 0.76 12.79
CA ILE A 10 4.53 0.24 11.71
C ILE A 10 3.74 0.30 10.41
N GLY A 11 4.12 1.22 9.52
CA GLY A 11 3.49 1.49 8.23
C GLY A 11 2.70 2.79 8.21
N ALA A 12 3.01 3.68 7.26
CA ALA A 12 2.31 4.95 7.01
C ALA A 12 1.33 4.84 5.84
N GLY A 13 0.66 3.69 5.71
CA GLY A 13 -0.51 3.53 4.85
C GLY A 13 -1.75 4.20 5.46
N PRO A 14 -2.91 4.17 4.76
CA PRO A 14 -4.14 4.79 5.26
C PRO A 14 -4.52 4.37 6.69
N ILE A 15 -4.34 3.10 7.04
CA ILE A 15 -4.64 2.58 8.37
C ILE A 15 -3.63 3.09 9.42
N GLY A 16 -2.34 3.11 9.08
CA GLY A 16 -1.32 3.64 10.00
C GLY A 16 -1.53 5.13 10.28
N LEU A 17 -1.85 5.92 9.27
CA LEU A 17 -2.20 7.34 9.43
C LEU A 17 -3.45 7.51 10.30
N ALA A 18 -4.50 6.71 10.07
CA ALA A 18 -5.72 6.74 10.89
C ALA A 18 -5.40 6.41 12.37
N CYS A 19 -4.57 5.38 12.63
CA CYS A 19 -4.12 5.06 13.97
C CYS A 19 -3.32 6.20 14.62
N GLY A 20 -2.45 6.87 13.87
CA GLY A 20 -1.70 8.03 14.34
C GLY A 20 -2.62 9.21 14.73
N ILE A 21 -3.63 9.49 13.91
CA ILE A 21 -4.64 10.52 14.20
C ILE A 21 -5.40 10.19 15.50
N GLU A 22 -5.86 8.96 15.65
CA GLU A 22 -6.61 8.57 16.86
C GLU A 22 -5.72 8.54 18.11
N ALA A 23 -4.46 8.13 17.99
CA ALA A 23 -3.50 8.24 19.09
C ALA A 23 -3.28 9.70 19.52
N GLN A 24 -3.13 10.61 18.56
CA GLN A 24 -2.99 12.04 18.80
C GLN A 24 -4.24 12.65 19.45
N LYS A 25 -5.45 12.33 18.94
CA LYS A 25 -6.72 12.76 19.54
C LYS A 25 -6.87 12.27 20.99
N ALA A 26 -6.40 11.08 21.28
CA ALA A 26 -6.42 10.50 22.63
C ALA A 26 -5.31 11.04 23.55
N GLY A 27 -4.44 11.92 23.08
CA GLY A 27 -3.35 12.52 23.86
C GLY A 27 -2.14 11.60 24.08
N TYR A 28 -2.01 10.53 23.29
CA TYR A 28 -0.86 9.64 23.37
C TYR A 28 0.32 10.16 22.51
N SER A 29 1.53 10.06 23.06
CA SER A 29 2.74 10.23 22.28
C SER A 29 2.85 9.08 21.26
N HIS A 30 3.05 9.42 19.98
CA HIS A 30 3.10 8.41 18.92
C HIS A 30 4.21 8.69 17.91
N ILE A 31 4.61 7.63 17.22
CA ILE A 31 5.49 7.68 16.05
C ILE A 31 4.99 6.66 15.01
N ILE A 32 5.06 7.03 13.75
CA ILE A 32 4.77 6.15 12.62
C ILE A 32 6.07 5.90 11.86
N LEU A 33 6.47 4.64 11.70
CA LEU A 33 7.65 4.25 10.94
C LEU A 33 7.23 3.61 9.62
N GLU A 34 7.71 4.16 8.50
CA GLU A 34 7.40 3.68 7.15
C GLU A 34 8.70 3.38 6.39
N LYS A 35 8.81 2.16 5.86
CA LYS A 35 10.02 1.74 5.13
C LYS A 35 10.21 2.44 3.78
N GLY A 36 9.13 2.92 3.17
CA GLY A 36 9.13 3.61 1.89
C GLY A 36 8.66 5.05 1.99
N CYS A 37 8.03 5.53 0.95
CA CYS A 37 7.39 6.84 0.94
C CYS A 37 6.03 6.82 1.65
N LEU A 38 5.46 7.98 1.92
CA LEU A 38 4.12 8.11 2.47
C LEU A 38 3.10 7.33 1.61
N VAL A 39 2.26 6.53 2.26
CA VAL A 39 1.30 5.60 1.63
C VAL A 39 1.93 4.73 0.54
N ASN A 40 3.08 4.14 0.85
CA ASN A 40 3.94 3.43 -0.09
C ASN A 40 3.23 2.35 -0.91
N SER A 41 2.29 1.61 -0.34
CA SER A 41 1.50 0.62 -1.10
C SER A 41 0.66 1.28 -2.19
N LEU A 42 0.03 2.44 -1.91
CA LEU A 42 -0.74 3.19 -2.89
C LEU A 42 0.16 3.77 -3.99
N TYR A 43 1.36 4.22 -3.61
CA TYR A 43 2.37 4.69 -4.57
C TYR A 43 2.77 3.60 -5.56
N ASN A 44 2.83 2.35 -5.11
CA ASN A 44 3.19 1.21 -5.96
C ASN A 44 2.00 0.58 -6.71
N TYR A 45 0.78 1.06 -6.53
CA TYR A 45 -0.37 0.62 -7.33
C TYR A 45 -0.24 1.06 -8.79
N PRO A 46 -0.94 0.39 -9.73
CA PRO A 46 -0.96 0.79 -11.14
C PRO A 46 -1.32 2.28 -11.30
N VAL A 47 -0.62 2.97 -12.22
CA VAL A 47 -0.75 4.44 -12.38
C VAL A 47 -2.17 4.90 -12.71
N ASN A 48 -2.93 4.07 -13.44
CA ASN A 48 -4.31 4.35 -13.85
C ASN A 48 -5.36 3.77 -12.90
N MET A 49 -4.94 3.19 -11.78
CA MET A 49 -5.85 2.50 -10.87
C MET A 49 -6.98 3.42 -10.40
N THR A 50 -8.19 2.90 -10.47
CA THR A 50 -9.38 3.46 -9.83
C THR A 50 -9.74 2.56 -8.65
N PHE A 51 -10.00 3.14 -7.49
CA PHE A 51 -10.38 2.37 -6.30
C PHE A 51 -11.71 1.64 -6.49
N PHE A 52 -11.86 0.50 -5.84
CA PHE A 52 -13.14 -0.24 -5.83
C PHE A 52 -14.16 0.37 -4.88
N SER A 53 -13.70 1.12 -3.88
CA SER A 53 -14.52 1.84 -2.92
C SER A 53 -14.77 3.28 -3.37
N SER A 54 -15.89 3.86 -2.93
CA SER A 54 -16.13 5.29 -3.06
C SER A 54 -15.20 6.09 -2.14
N SER A 55 -15.07 7.38 -2.43
CA SER A 55 -14.17 8.29 -1.68
C SER A 55 -14.53 8.35 -0.19
N GLU A 56 -15.83 8.38 0.14
CA GLU A 56 -16.30 8.46 1.53
C GLU A 56 -15.85 7.28 2.40
N ARG A 57 -15.65 6.10 1.78
CA ARG A 57 -15.16 4.91 2.48
C ARG A 57 -13.65 4.89 2.70
N LEU A 58 -12.96 5.84 2.08
CA LEU A 58 -11.51 5.99 2.17
C LEU A 58 -11.11 7.17 3.07
N GLU A 59 -12.10 7.92 3.56
CA GLU A 59 -11.90 9.04 4.47
C GLU A 59 -11.34 8.60 5.82
N ILE A 60 -10.43 9.41 6.35
CA ILE A 60 -9.87 9.23 7.70
C ILE A 60 -9.80 10.59 8.42
N GLY A 61 -9.81 10.57 9.73
CA GLY A 61 -9.63 11.76 10.57
C GLY A 61 -10.72 12.82 10.36
N ASP A 62 -11.95 12.38 10.11
CA ASP A 62 -13.10 13.28 9.87
C ASP A 62 -12.81 14.34 8.80
N THR A 63 -12.06 13.96 7.78
CA THR A 63 -11.66 14.86 6.69
C THR A 63 -12.23 14.36 5.37
N PRO A 64 -13.07 15.16 4.68
CA PRO A 64 -13.68 14.74 3.43
C PRO A 64 -12.65 14.46 2.33
N PHE A 65 -12.86 13.37 1.60
CA PHE A 65 -12.11 13.02 0.41
C PHE A 65 -12.92 13.42 -0.84
N VAL A 66 -12.79 14.67 -1.23
CA VAL A 66 -13.53 15.24 -2.38
C VAL A 66 -12.86 14.80 -3.68
N THR A 67 -13.64 14.19 -4.57
CA THR A 67 -13.22 13.76 -5.90
C THR A 67 -14.25 14.15 -6.95
N THR A 68 -13.85 14.18 -8.21
CA THR A 68 -14.74 14.48 -9.34
C THR A 68 -15.59 13.28 -9.76
N LEU A 69 -15.18 12.08 -9.37
CA LEU A 69 -15.87 10.82 -9.67
C LEU A 69 -16.19 10.08 -8.38
N PRO A 70 -17.24 9.25 -8.35
CA PRO A 70 -17.61 8.50 -7.14
C PRO A 70 -16.51 7.60 -6.57
N LYS A 71 -15.62 7.12 -7.45
CA LYS A 71 -14.46 6.29 -7.09
C LYS A 71 -13.18 7.03 -7.42
N PRO A 72 -12.34 7.34 -6.44
CA PRO A 72 -11.11 8.09 -6.67
C PRO A 72 -10.08 7.29 -7.45
N LYS A 73 -9.20 8.00 -8.13
CA LYS A 73 -8.01 7.45 -8.75
C LYS A 73 -6.83 7.43 -7.79
N ARG A 74 -5.81 6.62 -8.11
CA ARG A 74 -4.56 6.55 -7.34
C ARG A 74 -3.97 7.94 -7.05
N ALA A 75 -3.88 8.80 -8.05
CA ALA A 75 -3.29 10.14 -7.88
C ALA A 75 -4.07 11.01 -6.88
N GLU A 76 -5.41 10.93 -6.88
CA GLU A 76 -6.26 11.67 -5.94
C GLU A 76 -6.07 11.14 -4.51
N ALA A 77 -5.94 9.81 -4.35
CA ALA A 77 -5.70 9.21 -3.04
C ALA A 77 -4.31 9.56 -2.48
N LEU A 78 -3.27 9.57 -3.31
CA LEU A 78 -1.92 10.00 -2.89
C LEU A 78 -1.95 11.44 -2.37
N GLU A 79 -2.62 12.34 -3.08
CA GLU A 79 -2.74 13.74 -2.66
C GLU A 79 -3.61 13.90 -1.41
N TYR A 80 -4.69 13.14 -1.30
CA TYR A 80 -5.55 13.16 -0.11
C TYR A 80 -4.75 12.77 1.14
N TYR A 81 -4.08 11.62 1.15
CA TYR A 81 -3.34 11.15 2.33
C TYR A 81 -2.12 12.01 2.63
N ARG A 82 -1.47 12.60 1.63
CA ARG A 82 -0.42 13.59 1.84
C ARG A 82 -0.95 14.83 2.60
N ARG A 83 -2.15 15.30 2.24
CA ARG A 83 -2.79 16.43 2.95
C ARG A 83 -3.22 16.04 4.36
N ILE A 84 -3.67 14.82 4.56
CA ILE A 84 -4.01 14.30 5.89
C ILE A 84 -2.78 14.34 6.82
N ASP A 85 -1.66 13.77 6.39
CA ASP A 85 -0.42 13.78 7.18
C ASP A 85 -0.03 15.21 7.56
N GLY A 86 -0.01 16.14 6.60
CA GLY A 86 0.29 17.55 6.85
C GLY A 86 -0.73 18.28 7.72
N LYS A 87 -2.05 17.97 7.57
CA LYS A 87 -3.12 18.59 8.37
C LYS A 87 -2.99 18.26 9.85
N PHE A 88 -2.70 17.00 10.16
CA PHE A 88 -2.57 16.53 11.54
C PHE A 88 -1.14 16.68 12.08
N ASN A 89 -0.18 17.00 11.22
CA ASN A 89 1.24 17.10 11.57
C ASN A 89 1.71 15.85 12.32
N LEU A 90 1.43 14.69 11.73
CA LEU A 90 1.74 13.41 12.34
C LEU A 90 3.25 13.21 12.45
N ASN A 91 3.69 12.56 13.52
CA ASN A 91 5.10 12.21 13.71
C ASN A 91 5.45 10.98 12.84
N THR A 92 5.59 11.20 11.53
CA THR A 92 5.81 10.18 10.51
C THR A 92 7.25 10.20 10.03
N HIS A 93 7.95 9.08 10.21
CA HIS A 93 9.33 8.86 9.75
C HIS A 93 9.30 7.98 8.51
N LEU A 94 9.64 8.55 7.37
CA LEU A 94 9.69 7.88 6.08
C LEU A 94 11.07 7.28 5.79
N PHE A 95 11.10 6.26 4.92
CA PHE A 95 12.32 5.53 4.56
C PHE A 95 13.05 4.98 5.78
N GLU A 96 12.28 4.54 6.78
CA GLU A 96 12.76 3.95 8.01
C GLU A 96 12.07 2.62 8.26
N GLU A 97 12.78 1.53 7.96
CA GLU A 97 12.26 0.17 8.06
C GLU A 97 12.41 -0.36 9.48
N VAL A 98 11.33 -0.92 10.03
CA VAL A 98 11.37 -1.68 11.28
C VAL A 98 11.96 -3.05 11.00
N LEU A 99 13.07 -3.37 11.66
CA LEU A 99 13.81 -4.62 11.47
C LEU A 99 13.43 -5.68 12.50
N THR A 100 13.28 -5.27 13.77
CA THR A 100 12.88 -6.18 14.85
C THR A 100 11.94 -5.50 15.82
N VAL A 101 11.05 -6.29 16.41
CA VAL A 101 10.19 -5.91 17.53
C VAL A 101 10.32 -7.01 18.59
N GLN A 102 10.73 -6.66 19.78
CA GLN A 102 10.88 -7.57 20.92
C GLN A 102 10.05 -7.04 22.08
N LYS A 103 9.29 -7.92 22.72
CA LYS A 103 8.56 -7.58 23.95
C LYS A 103 9.35 -8.06 25.15
N GLU A 104 9.64 -7.15 26.08
CA GLU A 104 10.28 -7.44 27.36
C GLU A 104 9.42 -6.82 28.46
N ALA A 105 8.89 -7.67 29.32
CA ALA A 105 7.89 -7.29 30.32
C ALA A 105 6.70 -6.54 29.67
N GLU A 106 6.46 -5.30 30.08
CA GLU A 106 5.32 -4.48 29.57
C GLU A 106 5.71 -3.53 28.43
N LEU A 107 6.95 -3.59 27.93
CA LEU A 107 7.45 -2.68 26.92
C LEU A 107 7.88 -3.43 25.67
N PHE A 108 7.79 -2.72 24.55
CA PHE A 108 8.32 -3.16 23.27
C PHE A 108 9.62 -2.42 22.96
N TYR A 109 10.62 -3.15 22.52
CA TYR A 109 11.90 -2.65 22.03
C TYR A 109 11.95 -2.84 20.53
N ILE A 110 12.05 -1.75 19.80
CA ILE A 110 11.96 -1.72 18.34
C ILE A 110 13.28 -1.23 17.79
N LYS A 111 13.87 -2.03 16.87
CA LYS A 111 15.04 -1.62 16.09
C LYS A 111 14.59 -1.33 14.66
N SER A 112 14.87 -0.12 14.19
CA SER A 112 14.70 0.26 12.80
C SER A 112 16.04 0.32 12.07
N SER A 113 15.98 0.64 10.76
CA SER A 113 17.16 0.89 9.93
C SER A 113 17.93 2.15 10.34
N LYS A 114 17.34 3.04 11.14
CA LYS A 114 17.95 4.33 11.53
C LYS A 114 18.14 4.49 13.03
N ALA A 115 17.28 3.91 13.86
CA ALA A 115 17.27 4.15 15.31
C ALA A 115 16.73 2.96 16.11
N GLN A 116 16.73 3.13 17.43
CA GLN A 116 16.05 2.23 18.36
C GLN A 116 14.97 3.00 19.11
N TYR A 117 13.85 2.36 19.36
CA TYR A 117 12.67 2.93 19.99
C TYR A 117 12.18 2.01 21.12
N ILE A 118 11.48 2.59 22.07
CA ILE A 118 10.76 1.87 23.11
C ILE A 118 9.31 2.34 23.05
N ALA A 119 8.36 1.43 23.11
CA ALA A 119 6.95 1.77 23.12
C ALA A 119 6.15 0.90 24.10
N LYS A 120 5.06 1.47 24.64
CA LYS A 120 4.09 0.71 25.46
C LYS A 120 3.20 -0.18 24.58
N THR A 121 2.89 0.30 23.35
CA THR A 121 2.03 -0.40 22.41
C THR A 121 2.63 -0.33 21.01
N VAL A 122 2.53 -1.43 20.26
CA VAL A 122 2.90 -1.48 18.85
C VAL A 122 1.68 -1.82 18.01
N ILE A 123 1.41 -1.02 16.99
CA ILE A 123 0.36 -1.28 15.99
C ILE A 123 1.05 -1.66 14.68
N VAL A 124 0.71 -2.84 14.15
CA VAL A 124 1.22 -3.32 12.86
C VAL A 124 0.21 -2.98 11.77
N ALA A 125 0.55 -2.03 10.91
CA ALA A 125 -0.26 -1.52 9.81
C ALA A 125 0.46 -1.65 8.46
N THR A 126 1.25 -2.71 8.28
CA THR A 126 2.15 -2.93 7.13
C THR A 126 1.44 -3.23 5.80
N GLY A 127 0.13 -3.54 5.85
CA GLY A 127 -0.62 -3.94 4.65
C GLY A 127 -0.20 -5.32 4.12
N PHE A 128 -0.50 -5.58 2.85
CA PHE A 128 -0.24 -6.89 2.23
C PHE A 128 0.27 -6.80 0.78
N TYR A 129 0.43 -5.60 0.22
CA TYR A 129 0.65 -5.41 -1.21
C TYR A 129 2.12 -5.56 -1.64
N ASP A 130 3.07 -5.27 -0.79
CA ASP A 130 4.49 -5.13 -1.13
C ASP A 130 5.29 -6.45 -1.13
N ILE A 131 4.66 -7.56 -0.75
CA ILE A 131 5.28 -8.89 -0.86
C ILE A 131 4.45 -9.72 -1.84
N PRO A 132 4.98 -10.03 -3.03
CA PRO A 132 4.25 -10.78 -4.03
C PRO A 132 4.08 -12.25 -3.63
N MET A 133 2.95 -12.83 -4.02
CA MET A 133 2.73 -14.27 -3.93
C MET A 133 3.46 -14.95 -5.09
N MET A 134 4.61 -15.57 -4.79
CA MET A 134 5.42 -16.29 -5.78
C MET A 134 4.72 -17.59 -6.20
N LEU A 135 4.84 -17.92 -7.48
CA LEU A 135 4.37 -19.19 -8.04
C LEU A 135 5.40 -20.32 -7.83
N ASN A 136 6.66 -19.95 -7.58
CA ASN A 136 7.81 -20.84 -7.43
C ASN A 136 8.00 -21.75 -8.66
N ILE A 137 7.92 -21.16 -9.85
CA ILE A 137 8.13 -21.86 -11.12
C ILE A 137 9.45 -21.40 -11.77
N PRO A 138 10.10 -22.28 -12.58
CA PRO A 138 11.31 -21.90 -13.28
C PRO A 138 11.11 -20.67 -14.17
N GLY A 139 12.02 -19.69 -14.04
CA GLY A 139 12.00 -18.46 -14.83
C GLY A 139 11.19 -17.32 -14.23
N GLU A 140 10.56 -17.50 -13.07
CA GLU A 140 9.81 -16.44 -12.37
C GLU A 140 10.74 -15.30 -11.92
N GLU A 141 12.02 -15.59 -11.67
CA GLU A 141 13.05 -14.65 -11.25
C GLU A 141 13.66 -13.83 -12.43
N LEU A 142 13.27 -14.13 -13.66
CA LEU A 142 13.83 -13.45 -14.82
C LEU A 142 13.42 -11.96 -14.87
N PRO A 143 14.30 -11.05 -15.34
CA PRO A 143 14.01 -9.61 -15.38
C PRO A 143 12.79 -9.21 -16.22
N LYS A 144 12.33 -10.09 -17.12
CA LYS A 144 11.11 -9.88 -17.91
C LYS A 144 9.82 -10.23 -17.16
N VAL A 145 9.91 -10.81 -15.96
CA VAL A 145 8.76 -11.14 -15.12
C VAL A 145 8.56 -10.03 -14.11
N SER A 146 7.34 -9.55 -13.99
CA SER A 146 6.95 -8.52 -13.03
C SER A 146 5.78 -8.99 -12.20
N HIS A 147 5.89 -8.84 -10.87
CA HIS A 147 4.81 -9.10 -9.92
C HIS A 147 4.00 -7.84 -9.62
N TYR A 148 4.52 -6.67 -10.02
CA TYR A 148 3.88 -5.37 -9.83
C TYR A 148 3.70 -4.69 -11.17
N TYR A 149 2.52 -4.84 -11.73
CA TYR A 149 2.09 -4.09 -12.90
C TYR A 149 1.90 -2.62 -12.53
N GLN A 150 2.51 -1.71 -13.28
CA GLN A 150 2.45 -0.28 -13.01
C GLN A 150 1.82 0.52 -14.14
N ASP A 151 2.43 0.50 -15.33
CA ASP A 151 2.03 1.34 -16.46
C ASP A 151 1.82 0.48 -17.72
N PRO A 152 0.62 0.54 -18.34
CA PRO A 152 0.34 -0.22 -19.55
C PRO A 152 1.19 0.21 -20.77
N HIS A 153 1.68 1.45 -20.79
CA HIS A 153 2.47 1.95 -21.91
C HIS A 153 3.79 1.19 -22.08
N TYR A 154 4.39 0.74 -20.99
CA TYR A 154 5.60 -0.07 -21.00
C TYR A 154 5.46 -1.34 -21.87
N TYR A 155 4.25 -1.87 -21.99
CA TYR A 155 3.95 -3.11 -22.72
C TYR A 155 3.39 -2.87 -24.12
N ALA A 156 3.36 -1.62 -24.60
CA ALA A 156 2.83 -1.30 -25.93
C ALA A 156 3.54 -2.10 -27.04
N ASN A 157 2.75 -2.70 -27.94
CA ASN A 157 3.22 -3.52 -29.06
C ASN A 157 4.04 -4.77 -28.68
N GLN A 158 3.95 -5.22 -27.44
CA GLN A 158 4.64 -6.43 -26.97
C GLN A 158 3.70 -7.63 -26.89
N HIS A 159 4.26 -8.83 -26.77
CA HIS A 159 3.53 -10.02 -26.37
C HIS A 159 3.57 -10.14 -24.85
N VAL A 160 2.44 -10.08 -24.19
CA VAL A 160 2.32 -10.07 -22.74
C VAL A 160 1.56 -11.29 -22.26
N LEU A 161 2.15 -12.03 -21.34
CA LEU A 161 1.49 -13.09 -20.60
C LEU A 161 1.08 -12.56 -19.23
N VAL A 162 -0.20 -12.58 -18.92
CA VAL A 162 -0.73 -12.21 -17.62
C VAL A 162 -1.20 -13.48 -16.91
N VAL A 163 -0.74 -13.70 -15.68
CA VAL A 163 -1.12 -14.88 -14.87
C VAL A 163 -2.02 -14.44 -13.73
N GLY A 164 -3.22 -14.98 -13.68
CA GLY A 164 -4.19 -14.71 -12.61
C GLY A 164 -5.62 -14.66 -13.11
N ALA A 165 -6.57 -14.65 -12.19
CA ALA A 165 -8.00 -14.70 -12.51
C ALA A 165 -8.84 -13.70 -11.69
N SER A 166 -8.22 -12.73 -11.04
CA SER A 166 -8.88 -11.73 -10.18
C SER A 166 -8.76 -10.31 -10.77
N ASN A 167 -9.28 -9.30 -10.07
CA ASN A 167 -9.34 -7.92 -10.55
C ASN A 167 -8.01 -7.43 -11.15
N SER A 168 -6.92 -7.53 -10.38
CA SER A 168 -5.61 -6.99 -10.83
C SER A 168 -5.10 -7.62 -12.13
N SER A 169 -5.30 -8.93 -12.33
CA SER A 169 -4.87 -9.60 -13.58
C SER A 169 -5.77 -9.23 -14.75
N VAL A 170 -7.07 -9.06 -14.51
CA VAL A 170 -8.01 -8.64 -15.56
C VAL A 170 -7.74 -7.19 -15.96
N ASP A 171 -7.53 -6.30 -14.98
CA ASP A 171 -7.19 -4.89 -15.24
C ASP A 171 -5.88 -4.80 -16.04
N ALA A 172 -4.82 -5.48 -15.61
CA ALA A 172 -3.55 -5.51 -16.32
C ALA A 172 -3.69 -6.03 -17.77
N ALA A 173 -4.46 -7.11 -17.96
CA ALA A 173 -4.71 -7.67 -19.30
C ALA A 173 -5.47 -6.69 -20.19
N LEU A 174 -6.53 -6.07 -19.69
CA LEU A 174 -7.33 -5.12 -20.44
C LEU A 174 -6.57 -3.83 -20.76
N GLU A 175 -5.85 -3.27 -19.79
CA GLU A 175 -5.11 -2.03 -19.98
C GLU A 175 -3.97 -2.21 -20.98
N THR A 176 -3.20 -3.30 -20.89
CA THR A 176 -2.11 -3.57 -21.83
C THR A 176 -2.65 -3.88 -23.23
N TYR A 177 -3.74 -4.64 -23.35
CA TYR A 177 -4.43 -4.88 -24.63
C TYR A 177 -4.84 -3.56 -25.28
N ARG A 178 -5.46 -2.65 -24.54
CA ARG A 178 -5.89 -1.32 -25.03
C ARG A 178 -4.73 -0.44 -25.50
N LYS A 179 -3.50 -0.76 -25.08
CA LYS A 179 -2.25 -0.12 -25.54
C LYS A 179 -1.57 -0.85 -26.70
N GLY A 180 -2.25 -1.83 -27.29
CA GLY A 180 -1.77 -2.54 -28.48
C GLY A 180 -0.91 -3.75 -28.18
N ALA A 181 -0.82 -4.21 -26.95
CA ALA A 181 -0.15 -5.46 -26.63
C ALA A 181 -0.97 -6.67 -27.12
N LYS A 182 -0.26 -7.73 -27.55
CA LYS A 182 -0.87 -9.04 -27.77
C LYS A 182 -0.87 -9.80 -26.43
N VAL A 183 -2.05 -9.88 -25.81
CA VAL A 183 -2.18 -10.39 -24.44
C VAL A 183 -2.67 -11.83 -24.43
N THR A 184 -2.03 -12.66 -23.59
CA THR A 184 -2.51 -13.98 -23.21
C THR A 184 -2.76 -13.99 -21.70
N LEU A 185 -4.02 -14.25 -21.31
CA LEU A 185 -4.38 -14.39 -19.89
C LEU A 185 -4.41 -15.88 -19.52
N VAL A 186 -3.60 -16.26 -18.53
CA VAL A 186 -3.52 -17.63 -18.02
C VAL A 186 -4.21 -17.70 -16.66
N VAL A 187 -5.16 -18.60 -16.53
CA VAL A 187 -5.90 -18.85 -15.30
C VAL A 187 -5.69 -20.27 -14.83
N ARG A 188 -5.51 -20.47 -13.52
CA ARG A 188 -5.36 -21.82 -12.94
C ARG A 188 -6.66 -22.62 -13.00
N GLY A 189 -7.78 -21.95 -12.86
CA GLY A 189 -9.12 -22.52 -12.90
C GLY A 189 -9.68 -22.64 -14.32
N LYS A 190 -10.96 -22.96 -14.42
CA LYS A 190 -11.67 -23.04 -15.70
C LYS A 190 -12.13 -21.66 -16.21
N GLU A 191 -12.24 -20.69 -15.34
CA GLU A 191 -12.80 -19.36 -15.65
C GLU A 191 -12.19 -18.26 -14.77
N ILE A 192 -12.40 -17.01 -15.17
CA ILE A 192 -12.07 -15.84 -14.39
C ILE A 192 -12.95 -15.77 -13.14
N SER A 193 -12.42 -15.25 -12.04
CA SER A 193 -13.16 -15.12 -10.79
C SER A 193 -14.49 -14.36 -11.00
N PRO A 194 -15.63 -14.89 -10.53
CA PRO A 194 -16.93 -14.21 -10.62
C PRO A 194 -16.99 -12.93 -9.78
N ARG A 195 -15.97 -12.67 -8.95
CA ARG A 195 -15.86 -11.46 -8.13
C ARG A 195 -15.12 -10.31 -8.82
N VAL A 196 -14.72 -10.50 -10.07
CA VAL A 196 -14.09 -9.42 -10.85
C VAL A 196 -15.11 -8.30 -11.04
N LYS A 197 -14.71 -7.07 -10.71
CA LYS A 197 -15.52 -5.86 -10.85
C LYS A 197 -15.08 -5.14 -12.11
N TYR A 198 -16.01 -4.85 -12.99
CA TYR A 198 -15.82 -4.08 -14.23
C TYR A 198 -16.17 -2.61 -14.01
#